data_532b1b1f112aaaeb026a2e94869db38e
#
_entry.id   532b1b1f112aaaeb026a2e94869db38e
#
_cell.length_a   1.000
_cell.length_b   1.000
_cell.length_c   1.000
_cell.angle_alpha   90.00
_cell.angle_beta   90.00
_cell.angle_gamma   90.00
#
_symmetry.space_group_name_H-M   'P 1'
#
loop_
_entity.id
_entity.type
_entity.pdbx_description
1 polymer ?
#
loop_
_entity_poly.entity_id
_entity_poly.type
_entity_poly.pdbx_seq_one_letter_code
_entity_poly.pdbx_strand_id
1 'polypeptide(L)'
;VIAVRAAMDALWQECDGTFRANHSCGHDAHMSIVLGVALMLKELTETEKEKGTVRFIFQPAEEMGEGAKAVTNLGIVDDVDYLYGLHLRPIEELPLGMAAPAINHGATYHVSGKIIGEDAHGARPHLGTSSIDVLIMMHQLLQQIKLSPMKPHSIKITRFETGNENLNVIPGTALFGIDARAQSNEDLNIIKEQIKQTFAQLESIFRIHIQLQPYPDTPASIISSKAAQFMEKAILDTMGRKALSPIV
;
A
#
# COMPACT_ATOMS: atom_id res chain seq x y z
N VAL A 1 20.10 -19.61 -3.68
CA VAL A 1 18.67 -19.98 -3.58
C VAL A 1 17.85 -18.98 -4.38
N ILE A 2 16.89 -19.47 -5.19
CA ILE A 2 15.89 -18.64 -5.85
C ILE A 2 14.57 -18.84 -5.11
N ALA A 3 13.89 -17.77 -4.75
CA ALA A 3 12.57 -17.84 -4.14
C ALA A 3 11.48 -17.37 -5.09
N VAL A 4 10.32 -18.04 -5.05
CA VAL A 4 9.10 -17.63 -5.78
C VAL A 4 7.98 -17.46 -4.76
N ARG A 5 7.38 -16.27 -4.75
CA ARG A 5 6.38 -15.85 -3.75
C ARG A 5 5.01 -15.66 -4.40
N ALA A 6 3.98 -16.18 -3.73
CA ALA A 6 2.59 -15.82 -3.96
C ALA A 6 1.94 -15.28 -2.69
N ALA A 7 1.12 -14.26 -2.80
CA ALA A 7 0.19 -13.86 -1.74
C ALA A 7 -0.98 -14.85 -1.69
N MET A 8 -1.59 -15.04 -0.50
CA MET A 8 -2.63 -16.04 -0.26
C MET A 8 -3.96 -15.46 0.19
N ASP A 9 -3.94 -14.28 0.79
CA ASP A 9 -5.09 -13.69 1.47
C ASP A 9 -6.15 -13.16 0.50
N ALA A 10 -7.36 -13.02 1.01
CA ALA A 10 -8.50 -12.45 0.34
C ALA A 10 -8.95 -11.17 1.05
N LEU A 11 -9.57 -10.28 0.31
CA LEU A 11 -10.20 -9.08 0.86
C LEU A 11 -11.58 -9.40 1.42
N TRP A 12 -11.94 -8.77 2.55
CA TRP A 12 -13.29 -8.83 3.10
C TRP A 12 -14.12 -7.71 2.48
N GLN A 13 -15.00 -8.05 1.55
CA GLN A 13 -15.72 -7.09 0.72
C GLN A 13 -17.21 -7.40 0.65
N GLU A 14 -17.98 -6.37 0.38
CA GLU A 14 -19.38 -6.52 0.01
C GLU A 14 -19.48 -7.05 -1.42
N CYS A 15 -20.11 -8.21 -1.55
CA CYS A 15 -20.39 -8.85 -2.83
C CYS A 15 -21.87 -9.22 -2.86
N ASP A 16 -22.63 -8.64 -3.79
CA ASP A 16 -24.07 -8.89 -3.96
C ASP A 16 -24.88 -8.68 -2.66
N GLY A 17 -24.60 -7.61 -1.94
CA GLY A 17 -25.30 -7.24 -0.70
C GLY A 17 -24.86 -8.02 0.55
N THR A 18 -23.84 -8.86 0.46
CA THR A 18 -23.27 -9.62 1.60
C THR A 18 -21.76 -9.43 1.69
N PHE A 19 -21.24 -9.28 2.92
CA PHE A 19 -19.81 -9.26 3.17
C PHE A 19 -19.24 -10.68 3.17
N ARG A 20 -18.21 -10.90 2.38
CA ARG A 20 -17.50 -12.18 2.29
C ARG A 20 -16.03 -12.01 1.86
N ALA A 21 -15.23 -13.05 2.11
CA ALA A 21 -13.89 -13.12 1.54
C ALA A 21 -13.97 -13.23 0.01
N ASN A 22 -13.22 -12.36 -0.69
CA ASN A 22 -13.19 -12.31 -2.15
C ASN A 22 -11.77 -12.04 -2.65
N HIS A 23 -11.33 -12.82 -3.64
CA HIS A 23 -10.01 -12.68 -4.27
C HIS A 23 -10.00 -11.62 -5.39
N SER A 24 -10.53 -10.43 -5.10
CA SER A 24 -10.56 -9.33 -6.07
C SER A 24 -9.17 -8.78 -6.44
N CYS A 25 -8.13 -9.07 -5.63
CA CYS A 25 -6.74 -8.75 -5.93
C CYS A 25 -6.01 -9.88 -6.73
N GLY A 26 -6.69 -11.02 -7.00
CA GLY A 26 -6.15 -12.10 -7.82
C GLY A 26 -5.13 -13.00 -7.14
N HIS A 27 -5.08 -13.04 -5.80
CA HIS A 27 -4.12 -13.89 -5.08
C HIS A 27 -4.37 -15.39 -5.27
N ASP A 28 -5.59 -15.80 -5.56
CA ASP A 28 -5.93 -17.18 -5.97
C ASP A 28 -5.23 -17.59 -7.27
N ALA A 29 -5.20 -16.68 -8.26
CA ALA A 29 -4.45 -16.89 -9.49
C ALA A 29 -2.93 -16.90 -9.22
N HIS A 30 -2.43 -16.02 -8.33
CA HIS A 30 -1.00 -16.01 -7.96
C HIS A 30 -0.58 -17.36 -7.36
N MET A 31 -1.36 -17.90 -6.41
CA MET A 31 -1.09 -19.22 -5.83
C MET A 31 -1.12 -20.33 -6.89
N SER A 32 -2.11 -20.30 -7.79
CA SER A 32 -2.26 -21.31 -8.85
C SER A 32 -1.07 -21.29 -9.81
N ILE A 33 -0.59 -20.11 -10.21
CA ILE A 33 0.58 -19.98 -11.08
C ILE A 33 1.84 -20.49 -10.39
N VAL A 34 2.08 -20.09 -9.12
CA VAL A 34 3.26 -20.55 -8.36
C VAL A 34 3.24 -22.07 -8.13
N LEU A 35 2.07 -22.64 -7.87
CA LEU A 35 1.92 -24.10 -7.79
C LEU A 35 2.23 -24.78 -9.13
N GLY A 36 1.76 -24.23 -10.24
CA GLY A 36 2.09 -24.69 -11.58
C GLY A 36 3.60 -24.68 -11.85
N VAL A 37 4.28 -23.57 -11.48
CA VAL A 37 5.74 -23.46 -11.58
C VAL A 37 6.44 -24.55 -10.74
N ALA A 38 5.96 -24.82 -9.52
CA ALA A 38 6.52 -25.86 -8.66
C ALA A 38 6.41 -27.26 -9.29
N LEU A 39 5.26 -27.56 -9.89
CA LEU A 39 5.06 -28.85 -10.58
C LEU A 39 5.96 -28.99 -11.80
N MET A 40 6.07 -27.94 -12.63
CA MET A 40 6.96 -27.95 -13.81
C MET A 40 8.43 -28.10 -13.40
N LEU A 41 8.88 -27.39 -12.38
CA LEU A 41 10.27 -27.51 -11.90
C LEU A 41 10.55 -28.87 -11.29
N LYS A 42 9.59 -29.49 -10.61
CA LYS A 42 9.73 -30.86 -10.11
C LYS A 42 9.99 -31.84 -11.26
N GLU A 43 9.24 -31.74 -12.33
CA GLU A 43 9.41 -32.59 -13.51
C GLU A 43 10.76 -32.39 -14.20
N LEU A 44 11.20 -31.14 -14.32
CA LEU A 44 12.52 -30.79 -14.87
C LEU A 44 13.68 -31.33 -14.01
N THR A 45 13.59 -31.24 -12.68
CA THR A 45 14.63 -31.73 -11.77
C THR A 45 14.75 -33.26 -11.76
N GLU A 46 13.70 -33.99 -12.14
CA GLU A 46 13.74 -35.44 -12.31
C GLU A 46 14.45 -35.86 -13.62
N THR A 47 14.44 -34.99 -14.63
CA THR A 47 15.00 -35.29 -15.96
C THR A 47 16.37 -34.65 -16.20
N GLU A 48 16.64 -33.51 -15.62
CA GLU A 48 17.88 -32.74 -15.77
C GLU A 48 18.62 -32.66 -14.43
N LYS A 49 19.98 -32.74 -14.48
CA LYS A 49 20.81 -32.61 -13.27
C LYS A 49 21.06 -31.11 -12.93
N GLU A 50 19.97 -30.36 -12.84
CA GLU A 50 20.05 -28.97 -12.40
C GLU A 50 20.55 -28.88 -10.96
N LYS A 51 21.44 -27.91 -10.71
CA LYS A 51 22.00 -27.67 -9.38
C LYS A 51 21.42 -26.38 -8.83
N GLY A 52 20.77 -26.47 -7.71
CA GLY A 52 20.25 -25.29 -7.05
C GLY A 52 19.08 -25.60 -6.13
N THR A 53 18.60 -24.58 -5.45
CA THR A 53 17.41 -24.68 -4.59
C THR A 53 16.41 -23.64 -5.02
N VAL A 54 15.16 -24.07 -5.23
CA VAL A 54 14.02 -23.17 -5.42
C VAL A 54 13.12 -23.27 -4.20
N ARG A 55 12.87 -22.12 -3.58
CA ARG A 55 11.99 -21.98 -2.41
C ARG A 55 10.67 -21.36 -2.83
N PHE A 56 9.56 -22.03 -2.52
CA PHE A 56 8.22 -21.51 -2.75
C PHE A 56 7.68 -20.91 -1.44
N ILE A 57 7.22 -19.66 -1.49
CA ILE A 57 6.70 -18.91 -0.35
C ILE A 57 5.24 -18.56 -0.60
N PHE A 58 4.34 -19.19 0.12
CA PHE A 58 2.92 -18.84 0.14
C PHE A 58 2.68 -17.90 1.33
N GLN A 59 2.61 -16.60 1.04
CA GLN A 59 2.60 -15.55 2.06
C GLN A 59 1.15 -15.14 2.40
N PRO A 60 0.74 -15.24 3.69
CA PRO A 60 -0.53 -14.67 4.16
C PRO A 60 -0.40 -13.16 4.41
N ALA A 61 -1.54 -12.49 4.69
CA ALA A 61 -1.64 -11.13 5.19
C ALA A 61 -0.84 -10.07 4.37
N GLU A 62 -0.90 -10.18 3.04
CA GLU A 62 -0.33 -9.17 2.14
C GLU A 62 -1.09 -7.86 2.25
N GLU A 63 -2.43 -7.93 2.19
CA GLU A 63 -3.34 -6.79 2.22
C GLU A 63 -3.31 -6.01 3.56
N MET A 64 -2.81 -6.65 4.61
CA MET A 64 -2.58 -6.01 5.91
C MET A 64 -1.17 -5.43 6.06
N GLY A 65 -0.28 -5.63 5.09
CA GLY A 65 1.12 -5.19 5.13
C GLY A 65 1.99 -5.91 6.17
N GLU A 66 1.52 -7.03 6.75
CA GLU A 66 2.21 -7.74 7.84
C GLU A 66 2.91 -9.02 7.38
N GLY A 67 2.38 -9.68 6.35
CA GLY A 67 2.89 -10.99 5.92
C GLY A 67 4.33 -10.95 5.46
N ALA A 68 4.73 -9.96 4.67
CA ALA A 68 6.12 -9.82 4.22
C ALA A 68 7.08 -9.55 5.39
N LYS A 69 6.66 -8.77 6.39
CA LYS A 69 7.45 -8.53 7.62
C LYS A 69 7.63 -9.82 8.41
N ALA A 70 6.58 -10.63 8.53
CA ALA A 70 6.65 -11.91 9.22
C ALA A 70 7.62 -12.88 8.52
N VAL A 71 7.54 -12.99 7.18
CA VAL A 71 8.46 -13.82 6.37
C VAL A 71 9.92 -13.37 6.56
N THR A 72 10.17 -12.06 6.54
CA THR A 72 11.51 -11.49 6.73
C THR A 72 12.02 -11.71 8.15
N ASN A 73 11.19 -11.46 9.17
CA ASN A 73 11.58 -11.63 10.58
C ASN A 73 11.89 -13.10 10.95
N LEU A 74 11.32 -14.06 10.22
CA LEU A 74 11.63 -15.49 10.38
C LEU A 74 12.90 -15.93 9.63
N GLY A 75 13.60 -15.01 8.95
CA GLY A 75 14.82 -15.32 8.20
C GLY A 75 14.60 -16.18 6.96
N ILE A 76 13.34 -16.31 6.49
CA ILE A 76 13.00 -17.19 5.36
C ILE A 76 13.66 -16.74 4.05
N VAL A 77 14.04 -15.47 3.94
CA VAL A 77 14.63 -14.88 2.74
C VAL A 77 16.10 -14.51 2.88
N ASP A 78 16.76 -14.81 4.00
CA ASP A 78 18.12 -14.35 4.29
C ASP A 78 19.19 -14.98 3.38
N ASP A 79 18.96 -16.21 2.90
CA ASP A 79 19.84 -16.95 2.00
C ASP A 79 19.40 -16.90 0.54
N VAL A 80 18.46 -16.02 0.19
CA VAL A 80 17.86 -15.92 -1.14
C VAL A 80 18.67 -14.96 -2.01
N ASP A 81 19.18 -15.46 -3.14
CA ASP A 81 19.90 -14.63 -4.14
C ASP A 81 18.94 -13.81 -5.00
N TYR A 82 17.80 -14.41 -5.38
CA TYR A 82 16.75 -13.79 -6.21
C TYR A 82 15.37 -14.18 -5.67
N LEU A 83 14.54 -13.16 -5.43
CA LEU A 83 13.12 -13.32 -5.07
C LEU A 83 12.25 -12.81 -6.20
N TYR A 84 11.38 -13.68 -6.71
CA TYR A 84 10.36 -13.35 -7.69
C TYR A 84 8.98 -13.44 -7.05
N GLY A 85 8.21 -12.39 -7.21
CA GLY A 85 6.77 -12.37 -6.97
C GLY A 85 6.06 -12.07 -8.28
N LEU A 86 4.78 -12.42 -8.36
CA LEU A 86 3.96 -12.07 -9.50
C LEU A 86 2.68 -11.38 -9.02
N HIS A 87 2.12 -10.53 -9.87
CA HIS A 87 0.84 -9.89 -9.61
C HIS A 87 0.07 -9.69 -10.92
N LEU A 88 -1.22 -10.03 -10.90
CA LEU A 88 -2.13 -9.64 -11.98
C LEU A 88 -2.32 -8.11 -11.95
N ARG A 89 -2.42 -7.53 -13.13
CA ARG A 89 -2.66 -6.09 -13.27
C ARG A 89 -3.99 -5.83 -13.97
N PRO A 90 -4.65 -4.71 -13.66
CA PRO A 90 -5.80 -4.26 -14.43
C PRO A 90 -5.47 -4.16 -15.93
N ILE A 91 -6.45 -4.44 -16.78
CA ILE A 91 -6.27 -4.46 -18.22
C ILE A 91 -5.83 -3.09 -18.78
N GLU A 92 -6.16 -2.02 -18.07
CA GLU A 92 -5.78 -0.64 -18.39
C GLU A 92 -4.28 -0.39 -18.18
N GLU A 93 -3.65 -1.15 -17.28
CA GLU A 93 -2.22 -1.05 -16.98
C GLU A 93 -1.40 -2.06 -17.78
N LEU A 94 -1.92 -3.28 -17.91
CA LEU A 94 -1.26 -4.37 -18.61
C LEU A 94 -2.28 -5.17 -19.44
N PRO A 95 -2.38 -4.96 -20.77
CA PRO A 95 -3.31 -5.65 -21.64
C PRO A 95 -3.14 -7.19 -21.62
N LEU A 96 -4.22 -7.91 -21.91
CA LEU A 96 -4.20 -9.38 -21.98
C LEU A 96 -3.16 -9.85 -23.01
N GLY A 97 -2.43 -10.90 -22.63
CA GLY A 97 -1.36 -11.49 -23.45
C GLY A 97 -0.03 -10.74 -23.35
N MET A 98 0.07 -9.73 -22.49
CA MET A 98 1.31 -9.03 -22.19
C MET A 98 1.82 -9.38 -20.79
N ALA A 99 3.13 -9.23 -20.60
CA ALA A 99 3.81 -9.39 -19.33
C ALA A 99 4.86 -8.28 -19.16
N ALA A 100 4.97 -7.75 -17.95
CA ALA A 100 6.02 -6.81 -17.57
C ALA A 100 7.08 -7.53 -16.72
N PRO A 101 8.37 -7.19 -16.89
CA PRO A 101 9.45 -7.87 -16.16
C PRO A 101 9.51 -7.50 -14.68
N ALA A 102 8.88 -6.41 -14.27
CA ALA A 102 8.79 -5.96 -12.90
C ALA A 102 7.61 -4.98 -12.72
N ILE A 103 7.19 -4.84 -11.47
CA ILE A 103 6.17 -3.88 -11.05
C ILE A 103 6.83 -2.88 -10.10
N ASN A 104 6.62 -1.59 -10.35
CA ASN A 104 7.19 -0.51 -9.55
C ASN A 104 6.13 0.03 -8.58
N HIS A 105 6.13 -0.46 -7.35
CA HIS A 105 5.25 0.04 -6.30
C HIS A 105 5.87 1.25 -5.60
N GLY A 106 5.10 2.34 -5.53
CA GLY A 106 5.44 3.48 -4.67
C GLY A 106 5.32 3.15 -3.18
N ALA A 107 5.91 4.01 -2.36
CA ALA A 107 5.76 3.95 -0.91
C ALA A 107 4.40 4.53 -0.48
N THR A 108 3.79 3.96 0.56
CA THR A 108 2.52 4.44 1.13
C THR A 108 2.63 4.70 2.62
N TYR A 109 1.95 5.75 3.07
CA TYR A 109 1.77 6.09 4.47
C TYR A 109 0.30 6.35 4.74
N HIS A 110 -0.29 5.48 5.54
CA HIS A 110 -1.64 5.67 6.04
C HIS A 110 -1.57 6.18 7.47
N VAL A 111 -2.36 7.19 7.77
CA VAL A 111 -2.53 7.68 9.12
C VAL A 111 -3.99 7.96 9.40
N SER A 112 -4.47 7.48 10.52
CA SER A 112 -5.77 7.85 11.05
C SER A 112 -5.61 8.45 12.44
N GLY A 113 -6.60 9.20 12.87
CA GLY A 113 -6.55 9.82 14.17
C GLY A 113 -7.86 10.42 14.59
N LYS A 114 -7.84 10.91 15.84
CA LYS A 114 -8.94 11.61 16.46
C LYS A 114 -8.48 13.01 16.84
N ILE A 115 -9.25 14.01 16.44
CA ILE A 115 -9.16 15.39 16.95
C ILE A 115 -9.95 15.42 18.26
N ILE A 116 -9.33 15.95 19.31
CA ILE A 116 -9.91 16.07 20.65
C ILE A 116 -9.89 17.53 21.05
N GLY A 117 -11.04 18.13 21.05
CA GLY A 117 -11.32 19.48 21.53
C GLY A 117 -12.60 19.46 22.37
N GLU A 118 -13.16 20.63 22.64
CA GLU A 118 -14.33 20.79 23.47
C GLU A 118 -15.55 21.21 22.65
N ASP A 119 -16.70 20.56 22.90
CA ASP A 119 -17.98 20.94 22.30
C ASP A 119 -18.42 22.31 22.83
N ALA A 120 -19.14 23.05 22.00
CA ALA A 120 -19.73 24.33 22.42
C ALA A 120 -21.17 24.48 21.91
N HIS A 121 -21.94 25.30 22.61
CA HIS A 121 -23.24 25.74 22.12
C HIS A 121 -23.06 26.69 20.94
N GLY A 122 -23.83 26.54 19.87
CA GLY A 122 -23.70 27.35 18.65
C GLY A 122 -23.78 28.86 18.85
N ALA A 123 -24.51 29.33 19.89
CA ALA A 123 -24.55 30.75 20.29
C ALA A 123 -23.35 31.19 21.16
N ARG A 124 -22.46 30.28 21.54
CA ARG A 124 -21.27 30.54 22.39
C ARG A 124 -20.03 29.89 21.83
N PRO A 125 -19.62 30.17 20.58
CA PRO A 125 -18.51 29.50 19.91
C PRO A 125 -17.15 29.71 20.58
N HIS A 126 -17.01 30.74 21.40
CA HIS A 126 -15.80 31.05 22.15
C HIS A 126 -15.51 30.10 23.32
N LEU A 127 -16.42 29.20 23.66
CA LEU A 127 -16.28 28.25 24.77
C LEU A 127 -15.81 26.86 24.30
N GLY A 128 -15.59 26.64 23.02
CA GLY A 128 -15.11 25.36 22.50
C GLY A 128 -14.33 25.52 21.19
N THR A 129 -14.01 24.43 20.56
CA THR A 129 -13.28 24.41 19.29
C THR A 129 -14.04 23.60 18.26
N SER A 130 -14.33 24.21 17.12
CA SER A 130 -14.96 23.52 15.99
C SER A 130 -14.01 22.50 15.35
N SER A 131 -14.27 21.22 15.56
CA SER A 131 -13.52 20.17 14.87
C SER A 131 -13.71 20.21 13.35
N ILE A 132 -14.82 20.76 12.87
CA ILE A 132 -15.08 21.00 11.45
C ILE A 132 -14.05 22.00 10.90
N ASP A 133 -13.83 23.11 11.59
CA ASP A 133 -12.86 24.13 11.16
C ASP A 133 -11.43 23.57 11.17
N VAL A 134 -11.10 22.74 12.16
CA VAL A 134 -9.81 22.03 12.21
C VAL A 134 -9.64 21.10 11.00
N LEU A 135 -10.66 20.30 10.65
CA LEU A 135 -10.61 19.41 9.50
C LEU A 135 -10.49 20.16 8.17
N ILE A 136 -11.20 21.27 8.01
CA ILE A 136 -11.09 22.14 6.82
C ILE A 136 -9.68 22.72 6.70
N MET A 137 -9.13 23.26 7.80
CA MET A 137 -7.78 23.81 7.82
C MET A 137 -6.74 22.71 7.59
N MET A 138 -6.91 21.52 8.18
CA MET A 138 -6.06 20.37 7.93
C MET A 138 -6.01 20.04 6.44
N HIS A 139 -7.17 19.94 5.79
CA HIS A 139 -7.24 19.70 4.35
C HIS A 139 -6.46 20.75 3.55
N GLN A 140 -6.68 22.02 3.85
CA GLN A 140 -6.02 23.14 3.14
C GLN A 140 -4.49 23.11 3.32
N LEU A 141 -4.00 22.86 4.52
CA LEU A 141 -2.56 22.78 4.82
C LEU A 141 -1.92 21.56 4.14
N LEU A 142 -2.56 20.41 4.16
CA LEU A 142 -2.05 19.21 3.49
C LEU A 142 -1.92 19.41 1.98
N GLN A 143 -2.79 20.20 1.33
CA GLN A 143 -2.67 20.53 -0.10
C GLN A 143 -1.48 21.48 -0.39
N GLN A 144 -0.87 22.10 0.62
CA GLN A 144 0.34 22.92 0.45
C GLN A 144 1.63 22.10 0.51
N ILE A 145 1.57 20.85 0.95
CA ILE A 145 2.71 19.93 0.89
C ILE A 145 3.00 19.61 -0.58
N LYS A 146 4.17 20.02 -1.04
CA LYS A 146 4.58 19.89 -2.44
C LYS A 146 6.00 19.36 -2.53
N LEU A 147 6.17 18.36 -3.37
CA LEU A 147 7.49 17.95 -3.85
C LEU A 147 7.76 18.55 -5.23
N SER A 148 8.94 18.29 -5.77
CA SER A 148 9.24 18.65 -7.16
C SER A 148 8.18 18.05 -8.11
N PRO A 149 7.74 18.78 -9.15
CA PRO A 149 6.81 18.24 -10.16
C PRO A 149 7.26 16.94 -10.83
N MET A 150 8.57 16.66 -10.79
CA MET A 150 9.15 15.43 -11.33
C MET A 150 9.08 14.24 -10.37
N LYS A 151 8.51 14.43 -9.16
CA LYS A 151 8.36 13.43 -8.12
C LYS A 151 6.89 13.13 -7.90
N PRO A 152 6.32 12.10 -8.55
CA PRO A 152 4.93 11.73 -8.39
C PRO A 152 4.60 11.44 -6.92
N HIS A 153 3.57 12.11 -6.41
CA HIS A 153 3.08 11.93 -5.05
C HIS A 153 1.61 12.30 -4.95
N SER A 154 0.95 11.80 -3.92
CA SER A 154 -0.41 12.21 -3.58
C SER A 154 -0.61 12.22 -2.07
N ILE A 155 -1.41 13.16 -1.58
CA ILE A 155 -1.85 13.24 -0.18
C ILE A 155 -3.35 13.49 -0.21
N LYS A 156 -4.12 12.53 0.31
CA LYS A 156 -5.57 12.59 0.29
C LYS A 156 -6.14 12.31 1.67
N ILE A 157 -7.12 13.12 2.07
CA ILE A 157 -7.95 12.77 3.20
C ILE A 157 -9.02 11.80 2.68
N THR A 158 -9.09 10.63 3.30
CA THR A 158 -9.98 9.54 2.91
C THR A 158 -11.11 9.30 3.90
N ARG A 159 -11.04 9.95 5.06
CA ARG A 159 -12.07 9.88 6.11
C ARG A 159 -12.22 11.22 6.80
N PHE A 160 -13.47 11.72 6.91
CA PHE A 160 -13.90 12.86 7.70
C PHE A 160 -15.20 12.50 8.40
N GLU A 161 -15.17 12.41 9.72
CA GLU A 161 -16.35 12.12 10.53
C GLU A 161 -16.40 13.05 11.72
N THR A 162 -17.41 13.89 11.79
CA THR A 162 -17.65 14.82 12.90
C THR A 162 -19.09 15.26 12.95
N GLY A 163 -19.51 15.83 14.07
CA GLY A 163 -20.86 16.32 14.28
C GLY A 163 -21.81 15.28 14.84
N ASN A 164 -23.03 15.70 15.07
CA ASN A 164 -24.16 14.90 15.53
C ASN A 164 -25.46 15.49 14.98
N GLU A 165 -26.60 14.91 15.33
CA GLU A 165 -27.92 15.37 14.88
C GLU A 165 -28.35 16.74 15.47
N ASN A 166 -27.70 17.22 16.52
CA ASN A 166 -28.04 18.47 17.18
C ASN A 166 -27.38 19.67 16.47
N LEU A 167 -28.12 20.36 15.64
CA LEU A 167 -27.63 21.46 14.81
C LEU A 167 -27.13 22.70 15.60
N ASN A 168 -27.48 22.79 16.89
CA ASN A 168 -27.05 23.88 17.79
C ASN A 168 -25.80 23.54 18.61
N VAL A 169 -25.14 22.43 18.35
CA VAL A 169 -23.88 22.02 18.99
C VAL A 169 -22.73 22.12 18.00
N ILE A 170 -21.70 22.84 18.37
CA ILE A 170 -20.40 22.86 17.67
C ILE A 170 -19.62 21.62 18.13
N PRO A 171 -19.30 20.67 17.25
CA PRO A 171 -18.61 19.47 17.66
C PRO A 171 -17.13 19.75 17.93
N GLY A 172 -16.63 19.34 19.08
CA GLY A 172 -15.22 19.47 19.48
C GLY A 172 -14.37 18.28 19.03
N THR A 173 -14.99 17.15 18.65
CA THR A 173 -14.26 15.94 18.26
C THR A 173 -14.52 15.52 16.82
N ALA A 174 -13.50 14.94 16.18
CA ALA A 174 -13.61 14.39 14.83
C ALA A 174 -12.70 13.18 14.64
N LEU A 175 -13.03 12.34 13.67
CA LEU A 175 -12.15 11.28 13.16
C LEU A 175 -11.69 11.64 11.76
N PHE A 176 -10.44 11.31 11.45
CA PHE A 176 -9.88 11.51 10.12
C PHE A 176 -9.03 10.33 9.67
N GLY A 177 -8.84 10.20 8.36
CA GLY A 177 -7.92 9.28 7.72
C GLY A 177 -7.23 9.96 6.56
N ILE A 178 -5.94 9.68 6.38
CA ILE A 178 -5.09 10.22 5.30
C ILE A 178 -4.39 9.06 4.61
N ASP A 179 -4.40 9.07 3.29
CA ASP A 179 -3.59 8.24 2.40
C ASP A 179 -2.54 9.16 1.75
N ALA A 180 -1.27 8.92 2.03
CA ALA A 180 -0.15 9.61 1.40
C ALA A 180 0.71 8.60 0.64
N ARG A 181 1.07 8.96 -0.59
CA ARG A 181 1.86 8.10 -1.49
C ARG A 181 2.98 8.89 -2.12
N ALA A 182 4.11 8.22 -2.34
CA ALA A 182 5.25 8.79 -3.06
C ALA A 182 5.97 7.71 -3.85
N GLN A 183 6.72 8.11 -4.88
CA GLN A 183 7.47 7.20 -5.73
C GLN A 183 8.63 6.51 -4.96
N SER A 184 9.21 7.17 -3.96
CA SER A 184 10.34 6.67 -3.19
C SER A 184 10.11 6.77 -1.68
N ASN A 185 10.85 5.97 -0.91
CA ASN A 185 10.85 6.03 0.55
C ASN A 185 11.36 7.40 1.07
N GLU A 186 12.33 7.99 0.38
CA GLU A 186 12.89 9.29 0.74
C GLU A 186 11.82 10.38 0.60
N ASP A 187 11.12 10.42 -0.52
CA ASP A 187 10.05 11.39 -0.77
C ASP A 187 8.88 11.20 0.21
N LEU A 188 8.53 9.94 0.51
CA LEU A 188 7.50 9.65 1.51
C LEU A 188 7.91 10.16 2.90
N ASN A 189 9.17 10.01 3.30
CA ASN A 189 9.65 10.52 4.58
C ASN A 189 9.55 12.05 4.67
N ILE A 190 9.83 12.77 3.58
CA ILE A 190 9.62 14.23 3.52
C ILE A 190 8.14 14.56 3.73
N ILE A 191 7.23 13.86 3.06
CA ILE A 191 5.79 14.05 3.22
C ILE A 191 5.35 13.76 4.67
N LYS A 192 5.82 12.68 5.27
CA LYS A 192 5.50 12.31 6.66
C LYS A 192 5.88 13.40 7.64
N GLU A 193 7.07 13.95 7.50
CA GLU A 193 7.53 15.03 8.38
C GLU A 193 6.69 16.30 8.21
N GLN A 194 6.30 16.66 6.99
CA GLN A 194 5.42 17.80 6.74
C GLN A 194 4.00 17.59 7.27
N ILE A 195 3.47 16.34 7.19
CA ILE A 195 2.17 15.99 7.81
C ILE A 195 2.25 16.15 9.35
N LYS A 196 3.33 15.66 9.98
CA LYS A 196 3.53 15.83 11.44
C LYS A 196 3.61 17.30 11.84
N GLN A 197 4.35 18.12 11.07
CA GLN A 197 4.42 19.56 11.30
C GLN A 197 3.05 20.22 11.17
N THR A 198 2.26 19.80 10.18
CA THR A 198 0.88 20.28 10.01
C THR A 198 0.03 19.97 11.25
N PHE A 199 0.12 18.76 11.79
CA PHE A 199 -0.61 18.40 13.01
C PHE A 199 -0.19 19.27 14.20
N ALA A 200 1.10 19.46 14.42
CA ALA A 200 1.61 20.30 15.51
C ALA A 200 1.15 21.78 15.37
N GLN A 201 1.09 22.30 14.15
CA GLN A 201 0.55 23.64 13.89
C GLN A 201 -0.95 23.71 14.21
N LEU A 202 -1.75 22.74 13.80
CA LEU A 202 -3.18 22.66 14.11
C LEU A 202 -3.44 22.58 15.61
N GLU A 203 -2.70 21.75 16.34
CA GLU A 203 -2.78 21.66 17.81
C GLU A 203 -2.51 23.01 18.47
N SER A 204 -1.48 23.73 17.99
CA SER A 204 -1.13 25.05 18.50
C SER A 204 -2.18 26.12 18.19
N ILE A 205 -2.67 26.17 16.95
CA ILE A 205 -3.62 27.20 16.49
C ILE A 205 -4.98 27.03 17.17
N PHE A 206 -5.48 25.80 17.21
CA PHE A 206 -6.84 25.49 17.67
C PHE A 206 -6.90 25.08 19.15
N ARG A 207 -5.75 24.90 19.82
CA ARG A 207 -5.66 24.42 21.21
C ARG A 207 -6.39 23.10 21.42
N ILE A 208 -6.18 22.18 20.50
CA ILE A 208 -6.73 20.82 20.48
C ILE A 208 -5.61 19.80 20.70
N HIS A 209 -5.98 18.53 20.83
CA HIS A 209 -5.05 17.42 20.78
C HIS A 209 -5.38 16.48 19.62
N ILE A 210 -4.37 16.06 18.86
CA ILE A 210 -4.50 15.08 17.77
C ILE A 210 -3.90 13.76 18.24
N GLN A 211 -4.78 12.80 18.51
CA GLN A 211 -4.41 11.44 18.86
C GLN A 211 -4.31 10.59 17.61
N LEU A 212 -3.09 10.15 17.26
CA LEU A 212 -2.84 9.31 16.09
C LEU A 212 -3.02 7.82 16.44
N GLN A 213 -3.54 7.07 15.48
CA GLN A 213 -3.54 5.62 15.50
C GLN A 213 -2.42 5.14 14.57
N PRO A 214 -1.48 4.31 15.04
CA PRO A 214 -0.42 3.78 14.20
C PRO A 214 -1.00 2.88 13.11
N TYR A 215 -0.49 3.05 11.91
CA TYR A 215 -0.76 2.19 10.75
C TYR A 215 0.56 1.76 10.13
N PRO A 216 0.73 0.52 9.69
CA PRO A 216 1.99 0.09 9.08
C PRO A 216 2.25 0.83 7.77
N ASP A 217 3.46 1.37 7.62
CA ASP A 217 3.93 1.93 6.35
C ASP A 217 4.28 0.81 5.38
N THR A 218 4.04 1.03 4.10
CA THR A 218 4.52 0.14 3.04
C THR A 218 5.65 0.85 2.29
N PRO A 219 6.87 0.29 2.28
CA PRO A 219 7.98 0.89 1.56
C PRO A 219 7.81 0.75 0.05
N ALA A 220 8.42 1.66 -0.71
CA ALA A 220 8.54 1.52 -2.16
C ALA A 220 9.33 0.27 -2.53
N SER A 221 8.97 -0.35 -3.63
CA SER A 221 9.73 -1.48 -4.17
C SER A 221 11.11 -1.03 -4.66
N ILE A 222 12.11 -1.87 -4.39
CA ILE A 222 13.45 -1.72 -4.96
C ILE A 222 13.64 -2.85 -5.94
N ILE A 223 13.54 -2.54 -7.23
CA ILE A 223 13.64 -3.52 -8.30
C ILE A 223 15.11 -3.89 -8.51
N SER A 224 15.45 -5.19 -8.38
CA SER A 224 16.74 -5.70 -8.81
C SER A 224 16.82 -5.69 -10.34
N SER A 225 17.69 -4.84 -10.91
CA SER A 225 17.86 -4.73 -12.36
C SER A 225 18.27 -6.07 -12.99
N LYS A 226 19.06 -6.87 -12.29
CA LYS A 226 19.49 -8.19 -12.78
C LYS A 226 18.33 -9.20 -12.78
N ALA A 227 17.50 -9.21 -11.74
CA ALA A 227 16.30 -10.06 -11.70
C ALA A 227 15.30 -9.66 -12.78
N ALA A 228 15.09 -8.36 -13.00
CA ALA A 228 14.24 -7.85 -14.06
C ALA A 228 14.76 -8.23 -15.45
N GLN A 229 16.06 -8.18 -15.71
CA GLN A 229 16.65 -8.64 -16.98
C GLN A 229 16.43 -10.13 -17.24
N PHE A 230 16.52 -10.98 -16.20
CA PHE A 230 16.20 -12.40 -16.36
C PHE A 230 14.71 -12.61 -16.70
N MET A 231 13.84 -11.87 -16.05
CA MET A 231 12.41 -11.95 -16.34
C MET A 231 12.08 -11.42 -17.74
N GLU A 232 12.68 -10.29 -18.16
CA GLU A 232 12.54 -9.77 -19.52
C GLU A 232 12.96 -10.82 -20.56
N LYS A 233 14.13 -11.44 -20.35
CA LYS A 233 14.60 -12.52 -21.23
C LYS A 233 13.62 -13.69 -21.27
N ALA A 234 13.10 -14.12 -20.13
CA ALA A 234 12.11 -15.20 -20.06
C ALA A 234 10.82 -14.86 -20.82
N ILE A 235 10.32 -13.63 -20.71
CA ILE A 235 9.15 -13.16 -21.47
C ILE A 235 9.44 -13.18 -22.97
N LEU A 236 10.61 -12.70 -23.39
CA LEU A 236 11.00 -12.69 -24.81
C LEU A 236 11.11 -14.11 -25.36
N ASP A 237 11.71 -15.04 -24.61
CA ASP A 237 11.92 -16.42 -25.05
C ASP A 237 10.61 -17.23 -25.11
N THR A 238 9.66 -16.97 -24.21
CA THR A 238 8.43 -17.77 -24.10
C THR A 238 7.23 -17.15 -24.80
N MET A 239 7.08 -15.82 -24.76
CA MET A 239 5.91 -15.11 -25.27
C MET A 239 6.22 -14.25 -26.51
N GLY A 240 7.49 -13.95 -26.74
CA GLY A 240 7.96 -13.13 -27.83
C GLY A 240 7.86 -11.63 -27.57
N ARG A 241 8.51 -10.83 -28.44
CA ARG A 241 8.65 -9.38 -28.25
C ARG A 241 7.34 -8.59 -28.16
N LYS A 242 6.29 -9.08 -28.81
CA LYS A 242 4.97 -8.39 -28.78
C LYS A 242 4.28 -8.46 -27.43
N ALA A 243 4.62 -9.46 -26.62
CA ALA A 243 4.05 -9.64 -25.30
C ALA A 243 4.82 -8.87 -24.21
N LEU A 244 6.02 -8.36 -24.50
CA LEU A 244 6.82 -7.62 -23.53
C LEU A 244 6.29 -6.20 -23.37
N SER A 245 5.86 -5.87 -22.14
CA SER A 245 5.57 -4.51 -21.70
C SER A 245 6.78 -3.91 -20.97
N PRO A 246 6.91 -2.57 -20.93
CA PRO A 246 7.82 -1.94 -19.96
C PRO A 246 7.47 -2.31 -18.51
N ILE A 247 8.34 -1.93 -17.59
CA ILE A 247 8.05 -1.99 -16.14
C ILE A 247 6.81 -1.14 -15.86
N VAL A 248 5.83 -1.69 -15.14
CA VAL A 248 4.56 -1.07 -14.79
C VAL A 248 4.52 -0.65 -13.32
#